data_e9d0aab0193371a443faea3b5a64e9d5
#
_entry.id   e9d0aab0193371a443faea3b5a64e9d5
#
_cell.length_a   1.000
_cell.length_b   1.000
_cell.length_c   1.000
_cell.angle_alpha   90.00
_cell.angle_beta   90.00
_cell.angle_gamma   90.00
#
_symmetry.space_group_name_H-M   'P 1'
#
loop_
_entity.id
_entity.type
_entity.pdbx_description
1 polymer ?
#
loop_
_entity_poly.entity_id
_entity_poly.type
_entity_poly.pdbx_seq_one_letter_code
_entity_poly.pdbx_strand_id
1 'polypeptide(L)'
;VGVSAPNIVSQEMVASMNKDAILFAMANPVPEIMPDLAKAAGAKVVGTGRSDFPNQVNNVVAFPGIFKGALEGRAPQITEEMKLATAKAIAGLVPDEELNEDNILPEAFDPRVSQVVSEAVKALI
;
A
#
# COMPACT_ATOMS: atom_id res chain seq x y z
N VAL A 1 0.29 4.42 10.43
CA VAL A 1 0.66 3.07 9.97
C VAL A 1 0.80 2.15 11.16
N GLY A 2 0.10 1.01 11.14
CA GLY A 2 0.17 -0.02 12.18
C GLY A 2 0.76 -1.32 11.64
N VAL A 3 1.71 -1.89 12.37
CA VAL A 3 2.35 -3.19 12.08
C VAL A 3 2.57 -3.99 13.37
N SER A 4 1.62 -3.92 14.30
CA SER A 4 1.86 -4.46 15.64
C SER A 4 0.87 -5.54 16.07
N ALA A 5 -0.30 -5.19 16.58
CA ALA A 5 -1.20 -6.14 17.21
C ALA A 5 -2.67 -5.82 16.92
N PRO A 6 -3.57 -6.83 16.95
CA PRO A 6 -4.98 -6.60 16.65
C PRO A 6 -5.66 -5.73 17.70
N ASN A 7 -6.58 -4.90 17.23
CA ASN A 7 -7.53 -4.15 18.06
C ASN A 7 -6.90 -3.21 19.11
N ILE A 8 -5.70 -2.67 18.82
CA ILE A 8 -5.02 -1.74 19.73
C ILE A 8 -5.29 -0.27 19.42
N VAL A 9 -5.93 0.02 18.30
CA VAL A 9 -6.34 1.37 17.92
C VAL A 9 -7.85 1.51 18.10
N SER A 10 -8.26 2.43 18.96
CA SER A 10 -9.68 2.70 19.22
C SER A 10 -10.25 3.73 18.25
N GLN A 11 -11.58 3.77 18.15
CA GLN A 11 -12.26 4.81 17.40
C GLN A 11 -11.96 6.22 17.96
N GLU A 12 -11.80 6.34 19.27
CA GLU A 12 -11.41 7.61 19.91
C GLU A 12 -10.03 8.08 19.45
N MET A 13 -9.07 7.17 19.33
CA MET A 13 -7.75 7.48 18.79
C MET A 13 -7.83 7.98 17.36
N VAL A 14 -8.61 7.33 16.49
CA VAL A 14 -8.82 7.77 15.12
C VAL A 14 -9.50 9.13 15.06
N ALA A 15 -10.52 9.36 15.88
CA ALA A 15 -11.21 10.64 15.95
C ALA A 15 -10.30 11.79 16.38
N SER A 16 -9.24 11.51 17.13
CA SER A 16 -8.25 12.51 17.55
C SER A 16 -7.22 12.87 16.46
N MET A 17 -7.19 12.12 15.35
CA MET A 17 -6.30 12.41 14.23
C MET A 17 -6.78 13.63 13.44
N ASN A 18 -5.93 14.13 12.55
CA ASN A 18 -6.31 15.20 11.65
C ASN A 18 -7.50 14.78 10.75
N LYS A 19 -8.23 15.80 10.29
CA LYS A 19 -9.34 15.58 9.34
C LYS A 19 -8.85 14.82 8.10
N ASP A 20 -9.70 13.93 7.59
CA ASP A 20 -9.43 13.13 6.39
C ASP A 20 -8.15 12.27 6.52
N ALA A 21 -7.91 11.70 7.68
CA ALA A 21 -6.73 10.88 7.95
C ALA A 21 -6.64 9.67 7.03
N ILE A 22 -5.41 9.30 6.69
CA ILE A 22 -5.06 8.09 5.96
C ILE A 22 -4.49 7.09 6.97
N LEU A 23 -5.07 5.89 7.01
CA LEU A 23 -4.73 4.91 8.03
C LEU A 23 -4.49 3.54 7.39
N PHE A 24 -3.30 2.98 7.64
CA PHE A 24 -2.93 1.64 7.23
C PHE A 24 -2.73 0.76 8.45
N ALA A 25 -3.69 -0.12 8.71
CA ALA A 25 -3.69 -1.06 9.83
C ALA A 25 -3.33 -2.44 9.29
N MET A 26 -2.05 -2.81 9.38
CA MET A 26 -1.49 -3.94 8.65
C MET A 26 -1.20 -5.18 9.50
N ALA A 27 -1.59 -5.22 10.78
CA ALA A 27 -1.46 -6.42 11.60
C ALA A 27 -2.28 -7.58 11.02
N ASN A 28 -1.72 -8.76 11.05
CA ASN A 28 -2.35 -9.98 10.52
C ASN A 28 -2.60 -11.01 11.63
N PRO A 29 -3.69 -11.77 11.57
CA PRO A 29 -4.79 -11.73 10.59
C PRO A 29 -5.83 -10.64 10.87
N VAL A 30 -5.82 -10.06 12.07
CA VAL A 30 -6.76 -9.02 12.50
C VAL A 30 -6.01 -7.69 12.61
N PRO A 31 -6.47 -6.63 11.92
CA PRO A 31 -5.79 -5.33 11.96
C PRO A 31 -5.91 -4.63 13.31
N GLU A 32 -5.11 -3.59 13.51
CA GLU A 32 -5.14 -2.75 14.71
C GLU A 32 -6.50 -2.10 14.94
N ILE A 33 -7.23 -1.83 13.87
CA ILE A 33 -8.63 -1.41 13.89
C ILE A 33 -9.30 -1.91 12.61
N MET A 34 -10.56 -2.36 12.69
CA MET A 34 -11.31 -2.79 11.51
C MET A 34 -11.67 -1.57 10.65
N PRO A 35 -11.65 -1.70 9.31
CA PRO A 35 -11.87 -0.57 8.40
C PRO A 35 -13.18 0.17 8.61
N ASP A 36 -14.28 -0.53 8.87
CA ASP A 36 -15.59 0.07 9.14
C ASP A 36 -15.59 0.94 10.39
N LEU A 37 -14.91 0.51 11.45
CA LEU A 37 -14.76 1.27 12.70
C LEU A 37 -13.89 2.52 12.49
N ALA A 38 -12.81 2.39 11.71
CA ALA A 38 -11.92 3.51 11.41
C ALA A 38 -12.62 4.58 10.58
N LYS A 39 -13.38 4.18 9.57
CA LYS A 39 -14.17 5.11 8.75
C LYS A 39 -15.26 5.79 9.55
N ALA A 40 -15.97 5.05 10.41
CA ALA A 40 -16.99 5.62 11.29
C ALA A 40 -16.39 6.66 12.26
N ALA A 41 -15.12 6.54 12.62
CA ALA A 41 -14.41 7.48 13.48
C ALA A 41 -13.81 8.68 12.73
N GLY A 42 -13.92 8.73 11.39
CA GLY A 42 -13.51 9.87 10.58
C GLY A 42 -12.29 9.67 9.68
N ALA A 43 -11.69 8.49 9.64
CA ALA A 43 -10.63 8.20 8.68
C ALA A 43 -11.20 8.20 7.25
N LYS A 44 -10.53 8.88 6.34
CA LYS A 44 -10.99 8.96 4.95
C LYS A 44 -10.52 7.77 4.12
N VAL A 45 -9.25 7.41 4.23
CA VAL A 45 -8.65 6.29 3.52
C VAL A 45 -8.19 5.27 4.54
N VAL A 46 -8.65 4.03 4.40
CA VAL A 46 -8.26 2.92 5.28
C VAL A 46 -7.80 1.76 4.41
N GLY A 47 -6.60 1.26 4.68
CA GLY A 47 -6.05 0.06 4.06
C GLY A 47 -5.64 -0.95 5.11
N THR A 48 -5.76 -2.23 4.77
CA THR A 48 -5.32 -3.36 5.60
C THR A 48 -4.66 -4.42 4.76
N GLY A 49 -4.10 -5.44 5.39
CA GLY A 49 -3.58 -6.61 4.68
C GLY A 49 -4.66 -7.59 4.21
N ARG A 50 -5.93 -7.35 4.57
CA ARG A 50 -7.04 -8.27 4.25
C ARG A 50 -7.57 -8.05 2.84
N SER A 51 -7.88 -9.16 2.15
CA SER A 51 -8.47 -9.14 0.81
C SER A 51 -9.98 -8.89 0.80
N ASP A 52 -10.64 -9.02 1.95
CA ASP A 52 -12.09 -8.83 2.08
C ASP A 52 -12.51 -7.37 2.34
N PHE A 53 -11.54 -6.45 2.34
CA PHE A 53 -11.79 -5.02 2.45
C PHE A 53 -11.13 -4.24 1.29
N PRO A 54 -11.65 -3.05 0.95
CA PRO A 54 -10.98 -2.18 -0.03
C PRO A 54 -9.55 -1.80 0.38
N ASN A 55 -8.72 -1.41 -0.59
CA ASN A 55 -7.34 -0.97 -0.37
C ASN A 55 -6.47 -2.02 0.30
N GLN A 56 -6.48 -3.24 -0.23
CA GLN A 56 -5.59 -4.28 0.27
C GLN A 56 -4.13 -3.87 0.07
N VAL A 57 -3.38 -3.77 1.16
CA VAL A 57 -1.94 -3.54 1.16
C VAL A 57 -1.23 -4.88 1.24
N ASN A 58 -0.72 -5.35 0.11
CA ASN A 58 -0.09 -6.67 -0.01
C ASN A 58 1.30 -6.53 -0.61
N ASN A 59 2.29 -7.15 0.01
CA ASN A 59 3.69 -7.13 -0.44
C ASN A 59 3.87 -7.63 -1.88
N VAL A 60 2.96 -8.43 -2.39
CA VAL A 60 3.01 -8.97 -3.76
C VAL A 60 2.96 -7.88 -4.83
N VAL A 61 2.47 -6.69 -4.54
CA VAL A 61 2.51 -5.56 -5.48
C VAL A 61 3.91 -4.94 -5.61
N ALA A 62 4.81 -5.21 -4.70
CA ALA A 62 6.13 -4.59 -4.66
C ALA A 62 7.27 -5.57 -4.94
N PHE A 63 7.35 -6.67 -4.21
CA PHE A 63 8.57 -7.49 -4.17
C PHE A 63 8.90 -8.21 -5.47
N PRO A 64 7.99 -8.86 -6.19
CA PRO A 64 8.40 -9.50 -7.45
C PRO A 64 9.01 -8.50 -8.44
N GLY A 65 8.40 -7.33 -8.60
CA GLY A 65 8.87 -6.31 -9.53
C GLY A 65 10.21 -5.68 -9.10
N ILE A 66 10.37 -5.39 -7.82
CA ILE A 66 11.62 -4.81 -7.29
C ILE A 66 12.78 -5.77 -7.54
N PHE A 67 12.65 -7.04 -7.16
CA PHE A 67 13.70 -8.02 -7.36
C PHE A 67 13.96 -8.31 -8.83
N LYS A 68 12.91 -8.40 -9.64
CA LYS A 68 13.05 -8.55 -11.08
C LYS A 68 13.89 -7.41 -11.68
N GLY A 69 13.54 -6.17 -11.37
CA GLY A 69 14.27 -5.01 -11.87
C GLY A 69 15.72 -4.98 -11.40
N ALA A 70 15.96 -5.25 -10.13
CA ALA A 70 17.29 -5.26 -9.55
C ALA A 70 18.17 -6.36 -10.16
N LEU A 71 17.65 -7.57 -10.34
CA LEU A 71 18.38 -8.69 -10.92
C LEU A 71 18.66 -8.49 -12.41
N GLU A 72 17.66 -8.10 -13.19
CA GLU A 72 17.82 -7.84 -14.62
C GLU A 72 18.81 -6.69 -14.88
N GLY A 73 18.75 -5.65 -14.07
CA GLY A 73 19.64 -4.50 -14.16
C GLY A 73 21.00 -4.71 -13.50
N ARG A 74 21.21 -5.84 -12.82
CA ARG A 74 22.44 -6.16 -12.08
C ARG A 74 22.79 -5.10 -11.04
N ALA A 75 21.79 -4.61 -10.33
CA ALA A 75 21.98 -3.64 -9.26
C ALA A 75 22.78 -4.26 -8.10
N PRO A 76 23.78 -3.55 -7.55
CA PRO A 76 24.52 -4.05 -6.40
C PRO A 76 23.74 -4.01 -5.10
N GLN A 77 22.68 -3.21 -5.05
CA GLN A 77 21.80 -3.06 -3.89
C GLN A 77 20.45 -2.48 -4.31
N ILE A 78 19.46 -2.62 -3.45
CA ILE A 78 18.15 -1.98 -3.60
C ILE A 78 18.20 -0.66 -2.80
N THR A 79 18.16 0.47 -3.52
CA THR A 79 18.29 1.80 -2.91
C THR A 79 16.95 2.36 -2.44
N GLU A 80 16.99 3.43 -1.63
CA GLU A 80 15.78 4.15 -1.22
C GLU A 80 15.06 4.79 -2.42
N GLU A 81 15.83 5.29 -3.40
CA GLU A 81 15.27 5.84 -4.64
C GLU A 81 14.49 4.78 -5.43
N MET A 82 14.98 3.55 -5.46
CA MET A 82 14.26 2.43 -6.10
C MET A 82 12.95 2.12 -5.39
N LYS A 83 12.93 2.17 -4.06
CA LYS A 83 11.70 1.97 -3.28
C LYS A 83 10.68 3.08 -3.54
N LEU A 84 11.12 4.32 -3.58
CA LEU A 84 10.26 5.46 -3.88
C LEU A 84 9.72 5.40 -5.32
N ALA A 85 10.57 5.05 -6.28
CA ALA A 85 10.16 4.86 -7.67
C ALA A 85 9.12 3.73 -7.81
N THR A 86 9.29 2.65 -7.04
CA THR A 86 8.32 1.56 -6.96
C THR A 86 6.97 2.05 -6.46
N ALA A 87 6.95 2.81 -5.37
CA ALA A 87 5.70 3.35 -4.82
C ALA A 87 4.97 4.23 -5.84
N LYS A 88 5.71 5.08 -6.55
CA LYS A 88 5.15 5.94 -7.61
C LYS A 88 4.62 5.13 -8.80
N ALA A 89 5.34 4.09 -9.22
CA ALA A 89 4.93 3.23 -10.31
C ALA A 89 3.63 2.48 -9.97
N ILE A 90 3.50 1.96 -8.76
CA ILE A 90 2.29 1.29 -8.29
C ILE A 90 1.13 2.29 -8.24
N ALA A 91 1.32 3.45 -7.64
CA ALA A 91 0.30 4.49 -7.55
C ALA A 91 -0.18 4.94 -8.94
N GLY A 92 0.72 5.03 -9.91
CA GLY A 92 0.42 5.42 -11.29
C GLY A 92 -0.46 4.46 -12.06
N LEU A 93 -0.65 3.23 -11.57
CA LEU A 93 -1.56 2.25 -12.18
C LEU A 93 -3.04 2.51 -11.87
N VAL A 94 -3.33 3.37 -10.91
CA VAL A 94 -4.71 3.80 -10.62
C VAL A 94 -4.94 5.13 -11.35
N PRO A 95 -5.76 5.15 -12.43
CA PRO A 95 -6.03 6.39 -13.17
C PRO A 95 -6.81 7.38 -12.30
N ASP A 96 -6.65 8.68 -12.58
CA ASP A 96 -7.29 9.74 -11.79
C ASP A 96 -8.82 9.60 -11.74
N GLU A 97 -9.45 9.15 -12.82
CA GLU A 97 -10.90 8.93 -12.88
C GLU A 97 -11.38 7.75 -12.03
N GLU A 98 -10.48 6.83 -11.67
CA GLU A 98 -10.80 5.67 -10.81
C GLU A 98 -10.30 5.84 -9.37
N LEU A 99 -9.49 6.87 -9.12
CA LEU A 99 -8.91 7.14 -7.81
C LEU A 99 -9.97 7.70 -6.85
N ASN A 100 -10.20 6.97 -5.75
CA ASN A 100 -11.08 7.41 -4.66
C ASN A 100 -10.62 6.77 -3.35
N GLU A 101 -11.28 7.11 -2.24
CA GLU A 101 -10.89 6.64 -0.91
C GLU A 101 -10.91 5.12 -0.75
N ASP A 102 -11.65 4.40 -1.58
CA ASP A 102 -11.73 2.93 -1.54
C ASP A 102 -10.95 2.26 -2.67
N ASN A 103 -10.24 3.02 -3.49
CA ASN A 103 -9.47 2.50 -4.64
C ASN A 103 -8.18 3.30 -4.84
N ILE A 104 -7.20 3.07 -3.98
CA ILE A 104 -5.90 3.77 -4.02
C ILE A 104 -4.76 2.92 -4.57
N LEU A 105 -4.98 1.62 -4.76
CA LEU A 105 -3.96 0.66 -5.20
C LEU A 105 -4.52 -0.22 -6.32
N PRO A 106 -3.67 -0.71 -7.23
CA PRO A 106 -4.09 -1.77 -8.16
C PRO A 106 -4.38 -3.06 -7.39
N GLU A 107 -5.10 -3.98 -8.02
CA GLU A 107 -5.32 -5.30 -7.44
C GLU A 107 -4.00 -6.03 -7.24
N ALA A 108 -3.93 -6.88 -6.19
CA ALA A 108 -2.71 -7.56 -5.78
C ALA A 108 -2.08 -8.41 -6.89
N PHE A 109 -2.88 -8.98 -7.78
CA PHE A 109 -2.43 -9.83 -8.88
C PHE A 109 -2.59 -9.19 -10.26
N ASP A 110 -2.69 -7.87 -10.34
CA ASP A 110 -2.69 -7.15 -11.62
C ASP A 110 -1.36 -7.43 -12.35
N PRO A 111 -1.40 -8.00 -13.57
CA PRO A 111 -0.18 -8.41 -14.28
C PRO A 111 0.72 -7.23 -14.68
N ARG A 112 0.21 -6.01 -14.72
CA ARG A 112 0.98 -4.81 -15.06
C ARG A 112 1.93 -4.37 -13.93
N VAL A 113 1.63 -4.74 -12.68
CA VAL A 113 2.37 -4.25 -11.51
C VAL A 113 3.83 -4.65 -11.57
N SER A 114 4.13 -5.93 -11.76
CA SER A 114 5.51 -6.42 -11.81
C SER A 114 6.32 -5.76 -12.91
N GLN A 115 5.72 -5.52 -14.07
CA GLN A 115 6.39 -4.87 -15.20
C GLN A 115 6.72 -3.41 -14.91
N VAL A 116 5.73 -2.60 -14.50
CA VAL A 116 5.98 -1.17 -14.23
C VAL A 116 6.95 -0.96 -13.09
N VAL A 117 6.91 -1.81 -12.07
CA VAL A 117 7.85 -1.75 -10.95
C VAL A 117 9.27 -2.11 -11.41
N SER A 118 9.43 -3.20 -12.14
CA SER A 118 10.76 -3.62 -12.62
C SER A 118 11.38 -2.56 -13.55
N GLU A 119 10.61 -1.96 -14.42
CA GLU A 119 11.07 -0.88 -15.30
C GLU A 119 11.46 0.36 -14.51
N ALA A 120 10.69 0.75 -13.50
CA ALA A 120 11.01 1.90 -12.65
C ALA A 120 12.30 1.69 -11.86
N VAL A 121 12.55 0.47 -11.37
CA VAL A 121 13.80 0.13 -10.68
C VAL A 121 14.97 0.14 -11.65
N LYS A 122 14.84 -0.48 -12.82
CA LYS A 122 15.92 -0.50 -13.84
C LYS A 122 16.31 0.89 -14.31
N ALA A 123 15.39 1.82 -14.37
CA ALA A 123 15.65 3.20 -14.78
C ALA A 123 16.62 3.94 -13.83
N LEU A 124 16.85 3.44 -12.63
CA LEU A 124 17.74 4.01 -11.61
C LEU A 124 19.10 3.29 -11.49
N ILE A 125 19.37 2.35 -12.36
CA ILE A 125 20.62 1.57 -12.35
C ILE A 125 21.64 2.12 -13.34
#